data_dbea69c3b0ae4418703b97fb3c67e32e
#
_entry.id   dbea69c3b0ae4418703b97fb3c67e32e
#
_cell.length_a   1.000
_cell.length_b   1.000
_cell.length_c   1.000
_cell.angle_alpha   90.00
_cell.angle_beta   90.00
_cell.angle_gamma   90.00
#
_symmetry.space_group_name_H-M   'P 1'
#
loop_
_entity.id
_entity.type
_entity.pdbx_description
1 polymer ?
#
loop_
_entity_poly.entity_id
_entity_poly.type
_entity_poly.pdbx_seq_one_letter_code
_entity_poly.pdbx_strand_id
1 'polypeptide(L)'
;MNKVKYCKGRAAVTATFLALQMFGRPGFAPPVHAATAVSIKTHIVEIGVDVADALKSYPGLFDNCVAEGKAYAAQMRAQAEKEHRDDPAMFRDGTAWTYDRAYELRSAIGRYISVVRSDDTFEGGAHPNHVVDTILWDTEAQKRISIRPFFTETADDGPTMNALAAEAKLSVASVKIANGITAGSDDKLPANITPAQYLRKDTFISDGIKPTLLKLGPVTLAPSTEAGKSSGLTFHYGPYAV
;
A
#
# COMPACT_ATOMS: atom_id res chain seq x y z
N MET A 1 3.79 -31.31 -14.19
CA MET A 1 4.20 -30.01 -14.74
C MET A 1 3.00 -29.41 -15.51
N ASN A 2 2.10 -28.71 -14.82
CA ASN A 2 0.98 -28.06 -15.49
C ASN A 2 1.43 -26.65 -15.91
N LYS A 3 1.59 -26.46 -17.22
CA LYS A 3 1.84 -25.15 -17.81
C LYS A 3 0.56 -24.32 -17.69
N VAL A 4 0.60 -23.27 -16.89
CA VAL A 4 -0.44 -22.24 -16.87
C VAL A 4 -0.50 -21.63 -18.27
N LYS A 5 -1.63 -21.82 -18.97
CA LYS A 5 -1.86 -21.18 -20.27
C LYS A 5 -2.08 -19.69 -20.03
N TYR A 6 -1.12 -18.87 -20.44
CA TYR A 6 -1.24 -17.42 -20.44
C TYR A 6 -2.29 -16.99 -21.47
N CYS A 7 -3.35 -16.36 -21.00
CA CYS A 7 -4.26 -15.65 -21.88
C CYS A 7 -3.56 -14.38 -22.40
N LYS A 8 -3.49 -14.20 -23.73
CA LYS A 8 -3.13 -12.94 -24.38
C LYS A 8 -4.31 -11.96 -24.23
N GLY A 9 -4.57 -11.51 -23.00
CA GLY A 9 -5.53 -10.46 -22.71
C GLY A 9 -4.76 -9.19 -22.28
N ARG A 10 -5.25 -8.03 -22.67
CA ARG A 10 -4.79 -6.76 -22.11
C ARG A 10 -4.97 -6.84 -20.59
N ALA A 11 -3.89 -6.77 -19.83
CA ALA A 11 -3.95 -6.70 -18.38
C ALA A 11 -4.69 -5.40 -18.01
N ALA A 12 -5.85 -5.53 -17.38
CA ALA A 12 -6.52 -4.38 -16.81
C ALA A 12 -5.74 -3.95 -15.57
N VAL A 13 -5.22 -2.74 -15.57
CA VAL A 13 -4.60 -2.11 -14.41
C VAL A 13 -5.66 -1.25 -13.75
N THR A 14 -6.01 -1.56 -12.51
CA THR A 14 -6.90 -0.74 -11.70
C THR A 14 -6.08 -0.08 -10.60
N ALA A 15 -6.01 1.23 -10.58
CA ALA A 15 -5.46 1.96 -9.45
C ALA A 15 -6.58 2.23 -8.45
N THR A 16 -6.45 1.68 -7.25
CA THR A 16 -7.36 1.96 -6.15
C THR A 16 -6.66 2.89 -5.18
N PHE A 17 -7.19 4.10 -5.05
CA PHE A 17 -6.84 4.96 -3.94
C PHE A 17 -7.55 4.45 -2.70
N LEU A 18 -6.81 4.13 -1.64
CA LEU A 18 -7.39 4.15 -0.31
C LEU A 18 -7.69 5.62 0.00
N ALA A 19 -8.91 6.06 -0.31
CA ALA A 19 -9.35 7.39 0.05
C ALA A 19 -9.27 7.51 1.56
N LEU A 20 -8.37 8.34 2.04
CA LEU A 20 -8.43 8.84 3.40
C LEU A 20 -9.74 9.63 3.52
N GLN A 21 -10.78 9.02 4.04
CA GLN A 21 -12.01 9.69 4.41
C GLN A 21 -11.73 10.57 5.64
N MET A 22 -11.20 11.75 5.39
CA MET A 22 -11.29 12.82 6.34
C MET A 22 -12.72 13.39 6.25
N PHE A 23 -13.45 13.31 7.38
CA PHE A 23 -14.79 13.86 7.62
C PHE A 23 -15.98 13.16 6.95
N GLY A 24 -16.66 12.38 7.77
CA GLY A 24 -17.97 11.88 7.49
C GLY A 24 -18.10 10.38 7.76
N ARG A 25 -18.68 10.03 8.88
CA ARG A 25 -19.08 8.64 9.15
C ARG A 25 -20.03 8.18 8.06
N PRO A 26 -19.65 7.19 7.29
CA PRO A 26 -20.64 6.30 6.72
C PRO A 26 -20.33 4.86 7.09
N GLY A 27 -21.41 4.14 7.29
CA GLY A 27 -21.57 2.70 7.24
C GLY A 27 -20.36 1.86 7.62
N PHE A 28 -20.39 1.30 8.83
CA PHE A 28 -19.48 0.28 9.31
C PHE A 28 -19.29 -0.82 8.26
N ALA A 29 -18.12 -0.87 7.63
CA ALA A 29 -17.56 -2.17 7.29
C ALA A 29 -17.45 -2.95 8.62
N PRO A 30 -17.85 -4.24 8.67
CA PRO A 30 -17.69 -5.01 9.90
C PRO A 30 -16.24 -4.92 10.34
N PRO A 31 -15.97 -4.80 11.65
CA PRO A 31 -14.60 -4.74 12.12
C PRO A 31 -13.86 -5.97 11.58
N VAL A 32 -12.82 -5.73 10.81
CA VAL A 32 -11.89 -6.80 10.44
C VAL A 32 -11.31 -7.26 11.78
N HIS A 33 -11.71 -8.44 12.24
CA HIS A 33 -11.13 -9.00 13.44
C HIS A 33 -9.63 -9.14 13.19
N ALA A 34 -8.83 -8.45 13.99
CA ALA A 34 -7.39 -8.48 13.90
C ALA A 34 -6.83 -8.98 15.23
N ALA A 35 -5.82 -9.82 15.15
CA ALA A 35 -5.04 -10.19 16.33
C ALA A 35 -3.97 -9.11 16.54
N THR A 36 -4.00 -8.47 17.71
CA THR A 36 -2.93 -7.56 18.11
C THR A 36 -1.67 -8.37 18.39
N ALA A 37 -0.69 -8.25 17.51
CA ALA A 37 0.59 -8.94 17.61
C ALA A 37 1.57 -8.24 18.55
N VAL A 38 1.49 -6.92 18.65
CA VAL A 38 2.29 -6.08 19.57
C VAL A 38 1.43 -4.92 20.06
N SER A 39 1.53 -4.63 21.35
CA SER A 39 1.00 -3.41 21.96
C SER A 39 2.01 -2.90 22.97
N ILE A 40 2.58 -1.74 22.73
CA ILE A 40 3.54 -1.07 23.62
C ILE A 40 2.99 0.31 23.92
N LYS A 41 2.93 0.66 25.20
CA LYS A 41 2.52 1.98 25.65
C LYS A 41 3.45 2.47 26.74
N THR A 42 4.13 3.58 26.46
CA THR A 42 5.01 4.27 27.41
C THR A 42 4.67 5.76 27.40
N HIS A 43 5.37 6.55 28.21
CA HIS A 43 5.19 8.01 28.21
C HIS A 43 5.81 8.70 26.98
N ILE A 44 6.66 8.00 26.19
CA ILE A 44 7.33 8.57 25.01
C ILE A 44 6.88 7.92 23.71
N VAL A 45 6.32 6.70 23.74
CA VAL A 45 5.93 6.00 22.52
C VAL A 45 4.74 5.05 22.77
N GLU A 46 3.82 5.05 21.83
CA GLU A 46 2.75 4.08 21.68
C GLU A 46 2.93 3.33 20.36
N ILE A 47 2.93 1.99 20.39
CA ILE A 47 3.13 1.15 19.21
C ILE A 47 2.05 0.08 19.15
N GLY A 48 1.30 0.05 18.05
CA GLY A 48 0.33 -0.98 17.73
C GLY A 48 0.79 -1.80 16.51
N VAL A 49 0.63 -3.12 16.56
CA VAL A 49 0.78 -3.98 15.39
C VAL A 49 -0.38 -4.94 15.32
N ASP A 50 -1.20 -4.84 14.30
CA ASP A 50 -2.36 -5.66 14.07
C ASP A 50 -2.22 -6.52 12.82
N VAL A 51 -2.58 -7.79 12.94
CA VAL A 51 -2.58 -8.75 11.85
C VAL A 51 -3.99 -9.32 11.70
N ALA A 52 -4.61 -9.12 10.53
CA ALA A 52 -5.98 -9.56 10.28
C ALA A 52 -6.14 -11.07 10.53
N ASP A 53 -7.19 -11.45 11.24
CA ASP A 53 -7.49 -12.86 11.61
C ASP A 53 -7.63 -13.75 10.36
N ALA A 54 -8.08 -13.20 9.24
CA ALA A 54 -8.17 -13.91 7.98
C ALA A 54 -6.81 -14.48 7.51
N LEU A 55 -5.69 -13.87 7.92
CA LEU A 55 -4.35 -14.35 7.59
C LEU A 55 -3.95 -15.61 8.33
N LYS A 56 -4.63 -15.97 9.44
CA LYS A 56 -4.41 -17.23 10.19
C LYS A 56 -4.67 -18.47 9.32
N SER A 57 -5.47 -18.33 8.25
CA SER A 57 -5.66 -19.41 7.27
C SER A 57 -4.40 -19.72 6.45
N TYR A 58 -3.37 -18.89 6.55
CA TYR A 58 -2.08 -19.00 5.85
C TYR A 58 -0.92 -18.90 6.85
N PRO A 59 -0.64 -19.95 7.64
CA PRO A 59 0.24 -19.88 8.81
C PRO A 59 1.62 -19.28 8.51
N GLY A 60 2.31 -19.72 7.44
CA GLY A 60 3.61 -19.19 7.08
C GLY A 60 3.61 -17.69 6.76
N LEU A 61 2.54 -17.19 6.12
CA LEU A 61 2.36 -15.76 5.87
C LEU A 61 2.02 -15.00 7.16
N PHE A 62 1.13 -15.56 7.99
CA PHE A 62 0.78 -14.96 9.27
C PHE A 62 2.01 -14.78 10.16
N ASP A 63 2.82 -15.86 10.31
CA ASP A 63 4.06 -15.82 11.08
C ASP A 63 5.07 -14.80 10.51
N ASN A 64 5.14 -14.69 9.18
CA ASN A 64 5.98 -13.69 8.52
C ASN A 64 5.53 -12.25 8.86
N CYS A 65 4.22 -11.96 8.82
CA CYS A 65 3.68 -10.65 9.20
C CYS A 65 3.92 -10.34 10.68
N VAL A 66 3.69 -11.30 11.55
CA VAL A 66 3.95 -11.14 13.01
C VAL A 66 5.43 -10.88 13.29
N ALA A 67 6.33 -11.63 12.65
CA ALA A 67 7.77 -11.44 12.82
C ALA A 67 8.25 -10.07 12.35
N GLU A 68 7.78 -9.64 11.16
CA GLU A 68 8.08 -8.31 10.62
C GLU A 68 7.50 -7.21 11.52
N GLY A 69 6.27 -7.37 12.00
CA GLY A 69 5.63 -6.41 12.91
C GLY A 69 6.38 -6.27 14.24
N LYS A 70 6.85 -7.38 14.82
CA LYS A 70 7.68 -7.34 16.04
C LYS A 70 9.02 -6.64 15.80
N ALA A 71 9.67 -6.89 14.67
CA ALA A 71 10.91 -6.22 14.31
C ALA A 71 10.71 -4.71 14.12
N TYR A 72 9.63 -4.31 13.45
CA TYR A 72 9.22 -2.91 13.31
C TYR A 72 9.00 -2.25 14.67
N ALA A 73 8.22 -2.86 15.55
CA ALA A 73 7.93 -2.32 16.87
C ALA A 73 9.20 -2.12 17.70
N ALA A 74 10.14 -3.08 17.66
CA ALA A 74 11.43 -2.96 18.34
C ALA A 74 12.27 -1.80 17.78
N GLN A 75 12.29 -1.63 16.46
CA GLN A 75 13.00 -0.54 15.80
C GLN A 75 12.42 0.83 16.17
N MET A 76 11.09 1.00 16.07
CA MET A 76 10.42 2.27 16.39
C MET A 76 10.58 2.65 17.86
N ARG A 77 10.49 1.65 18.74
CA ARG A 77 10.76 1.88 20.17
C ARG A 77 12.19 2.37 20.40
N ALA A 78 13.18 1.72 19.81
CA ALA A 78 14.58 2.12 19.97
C ALA A 78 14.84 3.52 19.40
N GLN A 79 14.18 3.89 18.28
CA GLN A 79 14.25 5.22 17.71
C GLN A 79 13.67 6.27 18.66
N ALA A 80 12.45 6.07 19.17
CA ALA A 80 11.84 7.01 20.13
C ALA A 80 12.66 7.18 21.41
N GLU A 81 13.18 6.06 21.96
CA GLU A 81 14.05 6.09 23.15
C GLU A 81 15.37 6.84 22.89
N LYS A 82 15.92 6.73 21.67
CA LYS A 82 17.12 7.46 21.28
C LYS A 82 16.82 8.96 21.18
N GLU A 83 15.78 9.34 20.45
CA GLU A 83 15.41 10.76 20.30
C GLU A 83 15.06 11.40 21.63
N HIS A 84 14.36 10.69 22.52
CA HIS A 84 14.08 11.20 23.86
C HIS A 84 15.34 11.46 24.69
N ARG A 85 16.41 10.66 24.52
CA ARG A 85 17.71 10.92 25.17
C ARG A 85 18.43 12.11 24.52
N ASP A 86 18.37 12.25 23.21
CA ASP A 86 19.11 13.25 22.46
C ASP A 86 18.42 14.63 22.50
N ASP A 87 17.09 14.66 22.42
CA ASP A 87 16.26 15.87 22.55
C ASP A 87 14.97 15.60 23.35
N PRO A 88 15.03 15.64 24.68
CA PRO A 88 13.85 15.47 25.54
C PRO A 88 12.79 16.57 25.31
N ALA A 89 13.15 17.68 24.68
CA ALA A 89 12.21 18.77 24.43
C ALA A 89 11.09 18.39 23.46
N MET A 90 11.34 17.48 22.55
CA MET A 90 10.33 16.95 21.61
C MET A 90 9.16 16.21 22.29
N PHE A 91 9.32 15.81 23.55
CA PHE A 91 8.33 15.03 24.31
C PHE A 91 7.74 15.80 25.50
N ARG A 92 8.00 17.13 25.61
CA ARG A 92 7.66 17.93 26.82
C ARG A 92 6.17 18.06 27.07
N ASP A 93 5.35 18.06 26.04
CA ASP A 93 3.92 18.26 26.16
C ASP A 93 3.15 16.97 26.48
N GLY A 94 3.86 15.90 26.86
CA GLY A 94 3.29 14.60 27.18
C GLY A 94 2.75 13.87 25.94
N THR A 95 3.07 14.34 24.73
CA THR A 95 2.66 13.69 23.48
C THR A 95 3.65 12.57 23.16
N ALA A 96 3.21 11.34 23.37
CA ALA A 96 3.97 10.18 22.91
C ALA A 96 3.97 10.11 21.38
N TRP A 97 5.06 9.66 20.80
CA TRP A 97 5.08 9.28 19.39
C TRP A 97 4.22 8.04 19.17
N THR A 98 3.53 7.98 18.05
CA THR A 98 2.67 6.83 17.74
C THR A 98 3.11 6.14 16.46
N TYR A 99 3.06 4.79 16.49
CA TYR A 99 3.42 3.93 15.37
C TYR A 99 2.43 2.78 15.30
N ASP A 100 1.51 2.84 14.33
CA ASP A 100 0.53 1.80 14.11
C ASP A 100 0.81 1.10 12.78
N ARG A 101 0.91 -0.22 12.82
CA ARG A 101 1.07 -1.06 11.64
C ARG A 101 -0.06 -2.06 11.55
N ALA A 102 -0.71 -2.14 10.39
CA ALA A 102 -1.74 -3.12 10.12
C ALA A 102 -1.43 -3.97 8.89
N TYR A 103 -1.79 -5.25 8.96
CA TYR A 103 -1.72 -6.18 7.83
C TYR A 103 -3.11 -6.68 7.50
N GLU A 104 -3.58 -6.41 6.28
CA GLU A 104 -4.91 -6.77 5.81
C GLU A 104 -4.87 -7.69 4.61
N LEU A 105 -5.64 -8.79 4.65
CA LEU A 105 -5.85 -9.65 3.49
C LEU A 105 -6.61 -8.89 2.40
N ARG A 106 -6.07 -8.82 1.19
CA ARG A 106 -6.74 -8.19 0.04
C ARG A 106 -7.29 -9.19 -0.96
N SER A 107 -6.53 -10.22 -1.27
CA SER A 107 -7.01 -11.28 -2.15
C SER A 107 -6.31 -12.60 -1.88
N ALA A 108 -7.03 -13.69 -2.18
CA ALA A 108 -6.50 -15.03 -2.21
C ALA A 108 -6.87 -15.66 -3.56
N ILE A 109 -5.87 -15.85 -4.43
CA ILE A 109 -6.07 -16.28 -5.82
C ILE A 109 -5.19 -17.48 -6.11
N GLY A 110 -5.80 -18.68 -6.07
CA GLY A 110 -5.04 -19.92 -6.14
C GLY A 110 -4.04 -20.00 -4.98
N ARG A 111 -2.76 -20.15 -5.31
CA ARG A 111 -1.68 -20.18 -4.31
C ARG A 111 -1.14 -18.80 -3.90
N TYR A 112 -1.62 -17.74 -4.52
CA TYR A 112 -1.09 -16.39 -4.29
C TYR A 112 -2.00 -15.60 -3.36
N ILE A 113 -1.43 -15.08 -2.28
CA ILE A 113 -2.11 -14.28 -1.28
C ILE A 113 -1.56 -12.87 -1.33
N SER A 114 -2.44 -11.88 -1.42
CA SER A 114 -2.07 -10.48 -1.39
C SER A 114 -2.49 -9.84 -0.08
N VAL A 115 -1.56 -9.14 0.55
CA VAL A 115 -1.77 -8.39 1.79
C VAL A 115 -1.41 -6.93 1.54
N VAL A 116 -2.19 -6.01 2.09
CA VAL A 116 -1.80 -4.61 2.24
C VAL A 116 -1.28 -4.42 3.66
N ARG A 117 -0.13 -3.77 3.77
CA ARG A 117 0.45 -3.26 5.00
C ARG A 117 0.29 -1.76 5.03
N SER A 118 -0.29 -1.20 6.07
CA SER A 118 -0.34 0.23 6.33
C SER A 118 0.46 0.57 7.57
N ASP A 119 1.20 1.67 7.52
CA ASP A 119 1.92 2.25 8.64
C ASP A 119 1.41 3.67 8.84
N ASP A 120 0.83 3.94 10.01
CA ASP A 120 0.44 5.27 10.46
C ASP A 120 1.41 5.71 11.55
N THR A 121 2.07 6.85 11.36
CA THR A 121 3.11 7.32 12.28
C THR A 121 2.92 8.79 12.61
N PHE A 122 3.14 9.13 13.89
CA PHE A 122 3.21 10.51 14.33
C PHE A 122 4.39 10.68 15.26
N GLU A 123 5.35 11.49 14.84
CA GLU A 123 6.60 11.78 15.55
C GLU A 123 6.66 13.26 15.99
N GLY A 124 5.48 13.84 16.22
CA GLY A 124 5.34 15.28 16.41
C GLY A 124 5.21 16.02 15.07
N GLY A 125 4.87 17.30 15.09
CA GLY A 125 4.68 18.12 13.90
C GLY A 125 3.22 18.33 13.53
N ALA A 126 2.97 18.79 12.27
CA ALA A 126 1.66 19.29 11.85
C ALA A 126 0.65 18.19 11.51
N HIS A 127 1.10 17.01 11.06
CA HIS A 127 0.22 15.91 10.66
C HIS A 127 0.95 14.56 10.76
N PRO A 128 0.20 13.45 10.92
CA PRO A 128 0.76 12.10 10.84
C PRO A 128 1.20 11.76 9.40
N ASN A 129 2.11 10.79 9.29
CA ASN A 129 2.49 10.17 8.03
C ASN A 129 1.72 8.86 7.85
N HIS A 130 1.35 8.55 6.61
CA HIS A 130 0.71 7.31 6.23
C HIS A 130 1.46 6.66 5.07
N VAL A 131 1.93 5.44 5.27
CA VAL A 131 2.66 4.66 4.26
C VAL A 131 1.88 3.38 3.96
N VAL A 132 1.78 3.06 2.68
CA VAL A 132 1.18 1.81 2.22
C VAL A 132 2.24 0.97 1.52
N ASP A 133 2.27 -0.31 1.81
CA ASP A 133 3.08 -1.31 1.11
C ASP A 133 2.28 -2.61 0.95
N THR A 134 2.80 -3.58 0.22
CA THR A 134 2.11 -4.83 -0.06
C THR A 134 3.01 -6.04 0.08
N ILE A 135 2.39 -7.17 0.44
CA ILE A 135 3.03 -8.47 0.43
C ILE A 135 2.29 -9.34 -0.57
N LEU A 136 3.01 -9.85 -1.57
CA LEU A 136 2.52 -10.90 -2.44
C LEU A 136 3.23 -12.21 -2.02
N TRP A 137 2.44 -13.17 -1.54
CA TRP A 137 2.94 -14.41 -0.96
C TRP A 137 2.57 -15.61 -1.82
N ASP A 138 3.54 -16.48 -2.06
CA ASP A 138 3.33 -17.78 -2.69
C ASP A 138 3.25 -18.86 -1.61
N THR A 139 2.06 -19.46 -1.44
CA THR A 139 1.81 -20.46 -0.39
C THR A 139 2.48 -21.82 -0.66
N GLU A 140 2.83 -22.14 -1.91
CA GLU A 140 3.61 -23.35 -2.22
C GLU A 140 5.10 -23.14 -1.95
N ALA A 141 5.62 -21.97 -2.38
CA ALA A 141 7.02 -21.63 -2.16
C ALA A 141 7.31 -21.10 -0.74
N GLN A 142 6.26 -20.82 0.06
CA GLN A 142 6.34 -20.26 1.43
C GLN A 142 7.21 -19.01 1.51
N LYS A 143 7.05 -18.08 0.54
CA LYS A 143 7.86 -16.86 0.48
C LYS A 143 7.15 -15.70 -0.20
N ARG A 144 7.65 -14.49 0.05
CA ARG A 144 7.29 -13.29 -0.71
C ARG A 144 7.81 -13.42 -2.14
N ILE A 145 7.00 -12.96 -3.07
CA ILE A 145 7.36 -12.86 -4.48
C ILE A 145 7.05 -11.44 -4.99
N SER A 146 7.61 -11.10 -6.13
CA SER A 146 7.22 -9.91 -6.90
C SER A 146 6.17 -10.27 -7.97
N ILE A 147 5.73 -9.27 -8.73
CA ILE A 147 4.84 -9.50 -9.88
C ILE A 147 5.54 -10.14 -11.08
N ARG A 148 6.89 -10.22 -11.07
CA ARG A 148 7.67 -10.76 -12.21
C ARG A 148 7.19 -12.13 -12.72
N PRO A 149 6.86 -13.12 -11.87
CA PRO A 149 6.41 -14.42 -12.34
C PRO A 149 5.12 -14.43 -13.17
N PHE A 150 4.35 -13.33 -13.17
CA PHE A 150 3.09 -13.23 -13.91
C PHE A 150 3.26 -12.68 -15.33
N PHE A 151 4.45 -12.25 -15.72
CA PHE A 151 4.75 -11.68 -17.02
C PHE A 151 5.90 -12.42 -17.70
N THR A 152 5.94 -12.36 -19.01
CA THR A 152 7.00 -12.99 -19.80
C THR A 152 8.25 -12.11 -19.91
N GLU A 153 8.09 -10.80 -19.72
CA GLU A 153 9.14 -9.81 -19.73
C GLU A 153 8.88 -8.80 -18.62
N THR A 154 9.89 -8.47 -17.81
CA THR A 154 9.77 -7.58 -16.66
C THR A 154 11.05 -6.81 -16.37
N ALA A 155 11.86 -6.56 -17.40
CA ALA A 155 13.01 -5.69 -17.26
C ALA A 155 12.55 -4.28 -16.83
N ASP A 156 13.29 -3.66 -15.93
CA ASP A 156 13.06 -2.27 -15.60
C ASP A 156 13.23 -1.43 -16.87
N ASP A 157 12.36 -0.46 -17.06
CA ASP A 157 12.21 0.34 -18.30
C ASP A 157 11.86 -0.48 -19.56
N GLY A 158 11.58 -1.78 -19.42
CA GLY A 158 11.12 -2.66 -20.49
C GLY A 158 9.65 -2.40 -20.90
N PRO A 159 9.19 -3.02 -22.00
CA PRO A 159 7.85 -2.78 -22.54
C PRO A 159 6.73 -3.04 -21.53
N THR A 160 6.81 -4.10 -20.75
CA THR A 160 5.80 -4.44 -19.73
C THR A 160 5.77 -3.40 -18.62
N MET A 161 6.93 -3.02 -18.06
CA MET A 161 6.98 -2.02 -16.99
C MET A 161 6.54 -0.64 -17.45
N ASN A 162 6.89 -0.26 -18.69
CA ASN A 162 6.39 0.99 -19.28
C ASN A 162 4.87 0.98 -19.44
N ALA A 163 4.29 -0.11 -19.92
CA ALA A 163 2.84 -0.24 -20.05
C ALA A 163 2.13 -0.17 -18.68
N LEU A 164 2.62 -0.90 -17.67
CA LEU A 164 2.08 -0.87 -16.32
C LEU A 164 2.16 0.53 -15.70
N ALA A 165 3.30 1.20 -15.83
CA ALA A 165 3.47 2.56 -15.31
C ALA A 165 2.54 3.57 -16.02
N ALA A 166 2.35 3.45 -17.32
CA ALA A 166 1.44 4.31 -18.08
C ALA A 166 0.00 4.15 -17.62
N GLU A 167 -0.49 2.90 -17.48
CA GLU A 167 -1.84 2.61 -17.00
C GLU A 167 -2.03 3.04 -15.53
N ALA A 168 -1.05 2.81 -14.66
CA ALA A 168 -1.09 3.25 -13.27
C ALA A 168 -1.22 4.78 -13.18
N LYS A 169 -0.41 5.54 -13.94
CA LYS A 169 -0.49 7.01 -14.00
C LYS A 169 -1.85 7.51 -14.45
N LEU A 170 -2.41 6.93 -15.53
CA LEU A 170 -3.73 7.32 -16.05
C LEU A 170 -4.83 7.02 -15.03
N SER A 171 -4.75 5.88 -14.36
CA SER A 171 -5.69 5.50 -13.31
C SER A 171 -5.63 6.43 -12.10
N VAL A 172 -4.43 6.80 -11.64
CA VAL A 172 -4.23 7.78 -10.56
C VAL A 172 -4.81 9.14 -10.96
N ALA A 173 -4.51 9.63 -12.17
CA ALA A 173 -5.06 10.88 -12.66
C ALA A 173 -6.60 10.86 -12.71
N SER A 174 -7.19 9.73 -13.15
CA SER A 174 -8.64 9.56 -13.16
C SER A 174 -9.25 9.66 -11.77
N VAL A 175 -8.63 9.03 -10.77
CA VAL A 175 -9.10 9.10 -9.38
C VAL A 175 -8.95 10.50 -8.80
N LYS A 176 -7.82 11.18 -9.04
CA LYS A 176 -7.63 12.57 -8.60
C LYS A 176 -8.68 13.50 -9.20
N ILE A 177 -8.97 13.36 -10.50
CA ILE A 177 -10.03 14.13 -11.19
C ILE A 177 -11.39 13.87 -10.54
N ALA A 178 -11.75 12.59 -10.32
CA ALA A 178 -13.03 12.20 -9.72
C ALA A 178 -13.21 12.76 -8.30
N ASN A 179 -12.11 12.93 -7.56
CA ASN A 179 -12.09 13.51 -6.22
C ASN A 179 -11.92 15.04 -6.21
N GLY A 180 -11.91 15.70 -7.37
CA GLY A 180 -11.77 17.15 -7.47
C GLY A 180 -10.39 17.68 -7.08
N ILE A 181 -9.35 16.83 -7.05
CA ILE A 181 -7.98 17.23 -6.72
C ILE A 181 -7.39 17.97 -7.91
N THR A 182 -6.91 19.19 -7.69
CA THR A 182 -6.32 20.03 -8.75
C THR A 182 -4.90 19.56 -9.12
N ALA A 183 -4.46 19.89 -10.33
CA ALA A 183 -3.13 19.56 -10.83
C ALA A 183 -2.23 20.79 -10.82
N GLY A 184 -1.04 20.64 -10.24
CA GLY A 184 -0.05 21.74 -10.20
C GLY A 184 -0.56 22.94 -9.41
N SER A 185 -0.43 24.13 -9.99
CA SER A 185 -0.85 25.41 -9.40
C SER A 185 -2.29 25.83 -9.74
N ASP A 186 -3.07 24.97 -10.39
CA ASP A 186 -4.43 25.31 -10.79
C ASP A 186 -5.35 25.39 -9.57
N ASP A 187 -6.12 26.47 -9.43
CA ASP A 187 -7.11 26.62 -8.35
C ASP A 187 -8.36 25.77 -8.57
N LYS A 188 -8.64 25.39 -9.81
CA LYS A 188 -9.81 24.59 -10.22
C LYS A 188 -9.48 23.64 -11.35
N LEU A 189 -10.12 22.47 -11.32
CA LEU A 189 -10.06 21.56 -12.46
C LEU A 189 -10.87 22.14 -13.64
N PRO A 190 -10.32 22.16 -14.86
CA PRO A 190 -11.10 22.46 -16.05
C PRO A 190 -12.25 21.46 -16.22
N ALA A 191 -13.43 21.95 -16.64
CA ALA A 191 -14.51 21.06 -17.02
C ALA A 191 -14.04 20.11 -18.12
N ASN A 192 -14.36 18.82 -18.00
CA ASN A 192 -14.02 17.77 -18.95
C ASN A 192 -12.49 17.53 -19.17
N ILE A 193 -11.66 17.83 -18.17
CA ILE A 193 -10.24 17.46 -18.22
C ILE A 193 -10.08 15.93 -18.35
N THR A 194 -9.27 15.50 -19.31
CA THR A 194 -8.95 14.08 -19.46
C THR A 194 -7.77 13.68 -18.56
N PRO A 195 -7.63 12.39 -18.17
CA PRO A 195 -6.47 11.91 -17.40
C PRO A 195 -5.13 12.25 -18.06
N ALA A 196 -5.04 12.14 -19.38
CA ALA A 196 -3.83 12.49 -20.13
C ALA A 196 -3.51 14.00 -20.08
N GLN A 197 -4.53 14.86 -20.05
CA GLN A 197 -4.34 16.31 -19.85
C GLN A 197 -3.94 16.64 -18.41
N TYR A 198 -4.53 15.94 -17.44
CA TYR A 198 -4.17 16.06 -16.04
C TYR A 198 -2.70 15.71 -15.80
N LEU A 199 -2.22 14.58 -16.33
CA LEU A 199 -0.83 14.14 -16.20
C LEU A 199 0.20 15.12 -16.78
N ARG A 200 -0.16 15.92 -17.79
CA ARG A 200 0.74 16.96 -18.32
C ARG A 200 0.93 18.12 -17.35
N LYS A 201 0.00 18.32 -16.42
CA LYS A 201 0.04 19.38 -15.41
C LYS A 201 0.57 18.88 -14.07
N ASP A 202 0.26 17.62 -13.70
CA ASP A 202 0.67 17.00 -12.45
C ASP A 202 1.95 16.18 -12.66
N THR A 203 3.10 16.82 -12.43
CA THR A 203 4.40 16.15 -12.51
C THR A 203 4.63 15.18 -11.35
N PHE A 204 3.92 15.36 -10.23
CA PHE A 204 4.07 14.56 -9.03
C PHE A 204 3.75 13.07 -9.29
N ILE A 205 2.66 12.79 -10.02
CA ILE A 205 2.32 11.43 -10.46
C ILE A 205 3.46 10.85 -11.33
N SER A 206 3.96 11.65 -12.27
CA SER A 206 5.00 11.21 -13.21
C SER A 206 6.35 10.97 -12.51
N ASP A 207 6.61 11.68 -11.41
CA ASP A 207 7.82 11.53 -10.62
C ASP A 207 7.72 10.39 -9.60
N GLY A 208 6.56 10.16 -9.03
CA GLY A 208 6.30 9.08 -8.08
C GLY A 208 6.23 7.70 -8.73
N ILE A 209 5.64 7.60 -9.95
CA ILE A 209 5.48 6.31 -10.65
C ILE A 209 6.51 6.21 -11.79
N LYS A 210 7.43 5.25 -11.68
CA LYS A 210 8.43 4.96 -12.73
C LYS A 210 8.29 3.51 -13.22
N PRO A 211 8.73 3.20 -14.45
CA PRO A 211 8.62 1.87 -15.03
C PRO A 211 9.69 0.91 -14.51
N THR A 212 9.87 0.87 -13.21
CA THR A 212 10.77 -0.05 -12.53
C THR A 212 10.02 -0.80 -11.43
N LEU A 213 10.45 -2.02 -11.11
CA LEU A 213 9.77 -2.84 -10.13
C LEU A 213 9.62 -2.13 -8.76
N LEU A 214 10.63 -1.38 -8.35
CA LEU A 214 10.65 -0.68 -7.06
C LEU A 214 9.81 0.60 -7.03
N LYS A 215 9.61 1.25 -8.19
CA LYS A 215 8.93 2.55 -8.28
C LYS A 215 7.60 2.49 -9.02
N LEU A 216 7.16 1.28 -9.38
CA LEU A 216 5.83 1.09 -9.96
C LEU A 216 4.72 1.30 -8.92
N GLY A 217 5.01 1.02 -7.67
CA GLY A 217 4.13 1.16 -6.52
C GLY A 217 3.76 -0.18 -5.86
N PRO A 218 3.26 -0.13 -4.63
CA PRO A 218 2.72 -1.31 -3.95
C PRO A 218 1.57 -1.92 -4.72
N VAL A 219 1.54 -3.26 -4.86
CA VAL A 219 0.61 -3.92 -5.77
C VAL A 219 0.04 -5.21 -5.17
N THR A 220 -1.26 -5.44 -5.42
CA THR A 220 -1.96 -6.69 -5.10
C THR A 220 -2.59 -7.28 -6.37
N LEU A 221 -2.86 -8.57 -6.35
CA LEU A 221 -3.64 -9.21 -7.41
C LEU A 221 -5.12 -8.86 -7.23
N ALA A 222 -5.74 -8.35 -8.30
CA ALA A 222 -7.16 -8.06 -8.31
C ALA A 222 -7.98 -9.36 -8.46
N PRO A 223 -9.02 -9.57 -7.63
CA PRO A 223 -9.88 -10.76 -7.78
C PRO A 223 -10.62 -10.75 -9.12
N SER A 224 -10.94 -11.95 -9.61
CA SER A 224 -11.75 -12.17 -10.80
C SER A 224 -13.06 -12.85 -10.42
N THR A 225 -14.05 -12.80 -11.29
CA THR A 225 -15.26 -13.62 -11.20
C THR A 225 -14.97 -15.10 -11.47
N GLU A 226 -13.83 -15.40 -12.11
CA GLU A 226 -13.39 -16.77 -12.34
C GLU A 226 -12.51 -17.25 -11.18
N ALA A 227 -12.89 -18.38 -10.56
CA ALA A 227 -12.16 -18.95 -9.43
C ALA A 227 -10.69 -19.24 -9.79
N GLY A 228 -9.77 -18.87 -8.90
CA GLY A 228 -8.33 -19.09 -9.06
C GLY A 228 -7.65 -18.20 -10.12
N LYS A 229 -8.37 -17.24 -10.71
CA LYS A 229 -7.81 -16.28 -11.66
C LYS A 229 -7.77 -14.87 -11.10
N SER A 230 -6.82 -14.07 -11.57
CA SER A 230 -6.77 -12.62 -11.33
C SER A 230 -7.34 -11.88 -12.54
N SER A 231 -8.10 -10.83 -12.29
CA SER A 231 -8.55 -9.89 -13.34
C SER A 231 -7.49 -8.86 -13.71
N GLY A 232 -6.42 -8.72 -12.92
CA GLY A 232 -5.36 -7.74 -13.12
C GLY A 232 -4.59 -7.41 -11.86
N LEU A 233 -4.07 -6.20 -11.79
CA LEU A 233 -3.32 -5.66 -10.66
C LEU A 233 -4.05 -4.46 -10.06
N THR A 234 -4.01 -4.35 -8.73
CA THR A 234 -4.43 -3.15 -8.01
C THR A 234 -3.19 -2.50 -7.40
N PHE A 235 -2.93 -1.25 -7.76
CA PHE A 235 -1.87 -0.45 -7.15
C PHE A 235 -2.43 0.37 -5.98
N HIS A 236 -1.63 0.48 -4.91
CA HIS A 236 -1.99 1.18 -3.69
C HIS A 236 -1.02 2.33 -3.46
N TYR A 237 -1.53 3.56 -3.48
CA TYR A 237 -0.72 4.74 -3.21
C TYR A 237 -1.26 5.43 -1.96
N GLY A 238 -0.40 5.68 -1.00
CA GLY A 238 -0.71 6.48 0.17
C GLY A 238 -0.88 7.97 -0.19
N PRO A 239 -1.40 8.78 0.74
CA PRO A 239 -1.40 10.23 0.61
C PRO A 239 0.01 10.74 0.32
N TYR A 240 0.13 11.69 -0.59
CA TYR A 240 1.41 12.30 -1.00
C TYR A 240 2.44 11.38 -1.67
N ALA A 241 2.08 10.14 -2.00
CA ALA A 241 2.98 9.23 -2.71
C ALA A 241 3.06 9.53 -4.22
N VAL A 242 1.98 10.07 -4.79
CA VAL A 242 1.83 10.38 -6.22
C VAL A 242 0.88 11.54 -6.47
#